data_1438f1d93be7b52243bf6dfb681e70f3
#
_entry.id   1438f1d93be7b52243bf6dfb681e70f3
#
_cell.length_a   1.000
_cell.length_b   1.000
_cell.length_c   1.000
_cell.angle_alpha   90.00
_cell.angle_beta   90.00
_cell.angle_gamma   90.00
#
_symmetry.space_group_name_H-M   'P 1'
#
loop_
_entity.id
_entity.type
_entity.pdbx_description
1 polymer ?
#
loop_
_entity_poly.entity_id
_entity_poly.type
_entity_poly.pdbx_seq_one_letter_code
_entity_poly.pdbx_strand_id
1 'polypeptide(L)'
;MMHVKVGMDGDLPMRVQEPGTYEWWYFDAIDESQELAITIIFFDGMPMSPYWLEALPNADSREYSGYAVSLYRRGKKLAGFVHHTEHNEIITHQDEMHIRMGGMTFRKSGNSYTIGIDTDYPDSVNSIHGELTFHNTDEQKHTYEDGKGNHCWRLIAPQCKVEGNLSLSQYDDIHSEWTFEGHGYHDCNSGTDALYADYDDWYWGRCQIDNDQTIIYYHYPMSHENEELSIGFIADSVHGIKKIEQCRIQLENVKLTSSLMRIASLINIQGTIDGEELNIRISHAHALEFGPFYYRYLIESETNQYPHNNHGIAEYFNAKRLKSRLVRTMIKTPMHRV
;
A
#
# COMPACT_ATOMS: atom_id res chain seq x y z
N MET A 1 2.84 8.26 18.10
CA MET A 1 2.94 6.78 17.99
C MET A 1 1.84 6.32 17.06
N MET A 2 2.09 5.36 16.18
CA MET A 2 1.08 4.84 15.25
C MET A 2 0.08 3.95 15.98
N HIS A 3 -1.21 4.08 15.63
CA HIS A 3 -2.24 3.16 16.06
C HIS A 3 -2.31 2.00 15.06
N VAL A 4 -2.21 0.76 15.54
CA VAL A 4 -2.22 -0.45 14.70
C VAL A 4 -3.41 -1.29 15.07
N LYS A 5 -4.18 -1.68 14.06
CA LYS A 5 -5.29 -2.65 14.19
C LYS A 5 -5.09 -3.80 13.22
N VAL A 6 -5.43 -4.99 13.63
CA VAL A 6 -5.37 -6.20 12.79
C VAL A 6 -6.74 -6.85 12.78
N GLY A 7 -7.21 -7.23 11.60
CA GLY A 7 -8.44 -7.98 11.43
C GLY A 7 -9.46 -7.32 10.50
N MET A 8 -10.31 -8.14 9.89
CA MET A 8 -11.28 -7.72 8.87
C MET A 8 -12.40 -6.81 9.39
N ASP A 9 -12.66 -6.79 10.69
CA ASP A 9 -13.67 -5.91 11.29
C ASP A 9 -13.29 -4.43 11.22
N GLY A 10 -12.00 -4.13 10.95
CA GLY A 10 -11.48 -2.77 10.79
C GLY A 10 -11.66 -2.15 9.41
N ASP A 11 -12.27 -2.84 8.47
CA ASP A 11 -12.30 -2.46 7.07
C ASP A 11 -13.41 -1.44 6.70
N LEU A 12 -14.35 -1.22 7.59
CA LEU A 12 -15.42 -0.25 7.35
C LEU A 12 -14.86 1.18 7.38
N PRO A 13 -15.29 2.05 6.44
CA PRO A 13 -14.89 3.45 6.43
C PRO A 13 -15.15 4.11 7.78
N MET A 14 -14.17 4.85 8.28
CA MET A 14 -14.32 5.53 9.57
C MET A 14 -15.38 6.63 9.55
N ARG A 15 -15.74 7.13 8.37
CA ARG A 15 -16.75 8.18 8.14
C ARG A 15 -16.59 9.40 9.05
N VAL A 16 -15.37 9.70 9.47
CA VAL A 16 -15.09 10.91 10.23
C VAL A 16 -15.12 12.07 9.24
N GLN A 17 -16.17 12.87 9.32
CA GLN A 17 -16.38 14.02 8.42
C GLN A 17 -15.74 15.31 8.95
N GLU A 18 -14.75 15.20 9.81
CA GLU A 18 -14.03 16.37 10.30
C GLU A 18 -13.01 16.85 9.25
N PRO A 19 -12.88 18.17 9.05
CA PRO A 19 -11.86 18.70 8.15
C PRO A 19 -10.46 18.21 8.51
N GLY A 20 -9.65 17.95 7.47
CA GLY A 20 -8.28 17.44 7.63
C GLY A 20 -8.18 15.93 7.85
N THR A 21 -9.29 15.19 7.79
CA THR A 21 -9.28 13.72 7.85
C THR A 21 -8.98 13.12 6.50
N TYR A 22 -8.38 11.93 6.52
CA TYR A 22 -8.13 11.12 5.35
C TYR A 22 -8.26 9.64 5.68
N GLU A 23 -8.58 8.85 4.65
CA GLU A 23 -8.59 7.39 4.69
C GLU A 23 -8.16 6.86 3.32
N TRP A 24 -7.38 5.75 3.29
CA TRP A 24 -7.09 5.08 2.04
C TRP A 24 -7.11 3.57 2.20
N TRP A 25 -7.54 2.88 1.15
CA TRP A 25 -7.54 1.43 1.00
C TRP A 25 -6.48 1.06 -0.03
N TYR A 26 -5.47 0.34 0.41
CA TYR A 26 -4.36 -0.11 -0.39
C TYR A 26 -4.50 -1.58 -0.74
N PHE A 27 -4.30 -1.91 -2.00
CA PHE A 27 -4.22 -3.27 -2.52
C PHE A 27 -2.97 -3.41 -3.36
N ASP A 28 -2.34 -4.57 -3.29
CA ASP A 28 -1.34 -4.99 -4.25
C ASP A 28 -1.45 -6.47 -4.57
N ALA A 29 -0.99 -6.86 -5.76
CA ALA A 29 -0.91 -8.25 -6.17
C ALA A 29 0.29 -8.51 -7.07
N ILE A 30 0.82 -9.73 -6.99
CA ILE A 30 1.92 -10.25 -7.81
C ILE A 30 1.49 -11.57 -8.44
N ASP A 31 1.60 -11.67 -9.76
CA ASP A 31 1.57 -12.92 -10.53
C ASP A 31 2.99 -13.22 -11.00
N GLU A 32 3.64 -14.14 -10.32
CA GLU A 32 5.03 -14.51 -10.62
C GLU A 32 5.17 -15.23 -11.96
N SER A 33 4.15 -15.99 -12.35
CA SER A 33 4.15 -16.76 -13.60
C SER A 33 4.23 -15.87 -14.84
N GLN A 34 3.67 -14.65 -14.75
CA GLN A 34 3.67 -13.65 -15.81
C GLN A 34 4.59 -12.46 -15.53
N GLU A 35 5.29 -12.50 -14.41
CA GLU A 35 6.15 -11.40 -13.93
C GLU A 35 5.38 -10.07 -13.84
N LEU A 36 4.07 -10.15 -13.49
CA LEU A 36 3.18 -9.00 -13.32
C LEU A 36 3.08 -8.61 -11.86
N ALA A 37 2.96 -7.31 -11.63
CA ALA A 37 2.54 -6.77 -10.34
C ALA A 37 1.61 -5.57 -10.57
N ILE A 38 0.67 -5.37 -9.66
CA ILE A 38 -0.25 -4.23 -9.68
C ILE A 38 -0.39 -3.66 -8.27
N THR A 39 -0.53 -2.34 -8.18
CA THR A 39 -0.89 -1.65 -6.94
C THR A 39 -2.07 -0.75 -7.20
N ILE A 40 -3.02 -0.74 -6.28
CA ILE A 40 -4.28 0.00 -6.38
C ILE A 40 -4.55 0.66 -5.03
N ILE A 41 -4.84 1.95 -5.04
CA ILE A 41 -5.15 2.71 -3.83
C ILE A 41 -6.39 3.56 -4.09
N PHE A 42 -7.37 3.46 -3.20
CA PHE A 42 -8.52 4.36 -3.15
C PHE A 42 -8.33 5.35 -2.02
N PHE A 43 -8.61 6.63 -2.23
CA PHE A 43 -8.42 7.69 -1.25
C PHE A 43 -9.74 8.44 -0.98
N ASP A 44 -10.17 8.46 0.26
CA ASP A 44 -11.10 9.45 0.77
C ASP A 44 -10.30 10.53 1.53
N GLY A 45 -9.95 11.61 0.81
CA GLY A 45 -8.87 12.50 1.19
C GLY A 45 -7.48 11.92 0.86
N MET A 46 -6.75 12.58 -0.01
CA MET A 46 -5.42 12.12 -0.46
C MET A 46 -4.30 12.90 0.26
N PRO A 47 -3.72 12.36 1.36
CA PRO A 47 -2.81 13.13 2.23
C PRO A 47 -1.46 13.44 1.58
N MET A 48 -1.11 12.81 0.45
CA MET A 48 0.07 13.14 -0.34
C MET A 48 -0.21 14.23 -1.38
N SER A 49 -1.48 14.55 -1.64
CA SER A 49 -1.86 15.54 -2.65
C SER A 49 -1.45 16.95 -2.24
N PRO A 50 -0.73 17.68 -3.11
CA PRO A 50 -0.46 19.09 -2.88
C PRO A 50 -1.71 19.93 -2.69
N TYR A 51 -2.82 19.58 -3.35
CA TYR A 51 -4.09 20.30 -3.26
C TYR A 51 -4.72 20.13 -1.88
N TRP A 52 -4.75 18.89 -1.36
CA TRP A 52 -5.23 18.61 -0.01
C TRP A 52 -4.36 19.27 1.06
N LEU A 53 -3.02 19.19 0.92
CA LEU A 53 -2.06 19.82 1.84
C LEU A 53 -2.17 21.35 1.87
N GLU A 54 -2.55 22.00 0.76
CA GLU A 54 -2.76 23.43 0.69
C GLU A 54 -4.10 23.86 1.31
N ALA A 55 -5.09 22.97 1.38
CA ALA A 55 -6.41 23.23 1.97
C ALA A 55 -6.45 23.00 3.48
N LEU A 56 -5.44 22.32 4.06
CA LEU A 56 -5.38 22.10 5.51
C LEU A 56 -5.38 23.43 6.31
N PRO A 57 -6.00 23.47 7.50
CA PRO A 57 -6.69 22.37 8.20
C PRO A 57 -8.15 22.15 7.78
N ASN A 58 -8.67 22.86 6.78
CA ASN A 58 -10.09 22.87 6.40
C ASN A 58 -10.40 21.95 5.22
N ALA A 59 -9.48 21.03 4.85
CA ALA A 59 -9.69 20.10 3.74
C ALA A 59 -10.84 19.14 4.03
N ASP A 60 -11.89 19.15 3.21
CA ASP A 60 -12.94 18.11 3.22
C ASP A 60 -12.40 16.91 2.43
N SER A 61 -12.36 15.72 3.03
CA SER A 61 -11.81 14.50 2.40
C SER A 61 -12.47 14.21 1.05
N ARG A 62 -13.76 14.45 0.93
CA ARG A 62 -14.56 14.17 -0.28
C ARG A 62 -14.17 15.04 -1.48
N GLU A 63 -13.70 16.27 -1.24
CA GLU A 63 -13.23 17.17 -2.32
C GLU A 63 -11.86 16.75 -2.87
N TYR A 64 -11.14 15.90 -2.12
CA TYR A 64 -9.80 15.42 -2.44
C TYR A 64 -9.76 13.90 -2.55
N SER A 65 -10.88 13.26 -2.82
CA SER A 65 -10.96 11.83 -3.10
C SER A 65 -10.33 11.51 -4.45
N GLY A 66 -9.93 10.26 -4.62
CA GLY A 66 -9.34 9.80 -5.86
C GLY A 66 -8.74 8.41 -5.74
N TYR A 67 -7.93 8.06 -6.72
CA TYR A 67 -7.25 6.78 -6.72
C TYR A 67 -5.87 6.84 -7.34
N ALA A 68 -5.07 5.83 -7.04
CA ALA A 68 -3.85 5.53 -7.75
C ALA A 68 -3.86 4.07 -8.21
N VAL A 69 -3.42 3.82 -9.44
CA VAL A 69 -3.21 2.47 -9.97
C VAL A 69 -1.91 2.44 -10.74
N SER A 70 -1.13 1.38 -10.55
CA SER A 70 0.12 1.19 -11.30
C SER A 70 0.29 -0.27 -11.66
N LEU A 71 0.55 -0.54 -12.93
CA LEU A 71 0.80 -1.87 -13.48
C LEU A 71 2.28 -2.00 -13.84
N TYR A 72 2.88 -3.11 -13.42
CA TYR A 72 4.30 -3.41 -13.62
C TYR A 72 4.46 -4.77 -14.29
N ARG A 73 5.52 -4.90 -15.07
CA ARG A 73 5.96 -6.20 -15.62
C ARG A 73 7.47 -6.25 -15.66
N ARG A 74 8.04 -7.39 -15.22
CA ARG A 74 9.50 -7.61 -15.19
C ARG A 74 10.25 -6.48 -14.47
N GLY A 75 9.73 -6.07 -13.32
CA GLY A 75 10.32 -5.00 -12.53
C GLY A 75 10.27 -3.61 -13.17
N LYS A 76 9.43 -3.39 -14.20
CA LYS A 76 9.26 -2.09 -14.88
C LYS A 76 7.81 -1.66 -14.87
N LYS A 77 7.57 -0.37 -14.67
CA LYS A 77 6.25 0.23 -14.80
C LYS A 77 5.80 0.25 -16.25
N LEU A 78 4.64 -0.33 -16.52
CA LEU A 78 3.97 -0.29 -17.82
C LEU A 78 3.06 0.92 -17.93
N ALA A 79 2.23 1.14 -16.94
CA ALA A 79 1.32 2.27 -16.84
C ALA A 79 1.08 2.63 -15.37
N GLY A 80 0.63 3.86 -15.12
CA GLY A 80 0.25 4.26 -13.76
C GLY A 80 -0.38 5.63 -13.76
N PHE A 81 -1.41 5.76 -12.93
CA PHE A 81 -2.30 6.91 -12.84
C PHE A 81 -2.48 7.30 -11.39
N VAL A 82 -2.57 8.61 -11.14
CA VAL A 82 -2.98 9.19 -9.86
C VAL A 82 -3.99 10.27 -10.20
N HIS A 83 -5.23 10.05 -9.82
CA HIS A 83 -6.33 10.95 -10.16
C HIS A 83 -7.06 11.44 -8.93
N HIS A 84 -7.37 12.72 -8.90
CA HIS A 84 -8.46 13.26 -8.12
C HIS A 84 -9.76 13.10 -8.91
N THR A 85 -10.83 12.73 -8.25
CA THR A 85 -12.16 12.66 -8.86
C THR A 85 -13.20 13.33 -7.97
N GLU A 86 -14.07 14.12 -8.58
CA GLU A 86 -15.25 14.66 -7.92
C GLU A 86 -16.38 13.62 -7.82
N HIS A 87 -16.28 12.54 -8.60
CA HIS A 87 -17.24 11.45 -8.62
C HIS A 87 -16.78 10.34 -7.68
N ASN A 88 -17.14 10.46 -6.42
CA ASN A 88 -16.90 9.42 -5.43
C ASN A 88 -18.22 8.96 -4.80
N GLU A 89 -18.30 7.68 -4.54
CA GLU A 89 -19.43 7.04 -3.87
C GLU A 89 -18.89 5.99 -2.90
N ILE A 90 -19.22 6.13 -1.63
CA ILE A 90 -18.86 5.18 -0.59
C ILE A 90 -20.16 4.73 0.08
N ILE A 91 -20.54 3.48 -0.20
CA ILE A 91 -21.75 2.86 0.33
C ILE A 91 -21.33 1.72 1.23
N THR A 92 -21.88 1.72 2.45
CA THR A 92 -21.71 0.62 3.40
C THR A 92 -23.05 0.15 3.90
N HIS A 93 -23.27 -1.16 3.91
CA HIS A 93 -24.44 -1.79 4.46
C HIS A 93 -24.06 -3.10 5.12
N GLN A 94 -24.14 -3.17 6.47
CA GLN A 94 -23.73 -4.34 7.26
C GLN A 94 -22.28 -4.74 6.94
N ASP A 95 -22.06 -5.94 6.39
CA ASP A 95 -20.73 -6.49 6.05
C ASP A 95 -20.34 -6.22 4.59
N GLU A 96 -21.13 -5.45 3.86
CA GLU A 96 -20.84 -5.08 2.47
C GLU A 96 -20.36 -3.64 2.38
N MET A 97 -19.33 -3.41 1.58
CA MET A 97 -18.81 -2.11 1.26
C MET A 97 -18.63 -1.99 -0.24
N HIS A 98 -19.06 -0.86 -0.79
CA HIS A 98 -18.84 -0.51 -2.20
C HIS A 98 -18.28 0.90 -2.27
N ILE A 99 -17.11 1.03 -2.87
CA ILE A 99 -16.46 2.30 -3.15
C ILE A 99 -16.36 2.45 -4.66
N ARG A 100 -16.71 3.63 -5.16
CA ARG A 100 -16.50 4.04 -6.54
C ARG A 100 -15.78 5.37 -6.57
N MET A 101 -14.71 5.44 -7.35
CA MET A 101 -13.93 6.66 -7.57
C MET A 101 -13.57 6.76 -9.04
N GLY A 102 -14.33 7.59 -9.77
CA GLY A 102 -14.25 7.62 -11.24
C GLY A 102 -14.65 6.28 -11.86
N GLY A 103 -13.78 5.72 -12.69
CA GLY A 103 -13.96 4.40 -13.30
C GLY A 103 -13.48 3.23 -12.44
N MET A 104 -12.89 3.51 -11.27
CA MET A 104 -12.42 2.48 -10.36
C MET A 104 -13.51 2.09 -9.37
N THR A 105 -13.66 0.80 -9.11
CA THR A 105 -14.60 0.27 -8.12
C THR A 105 -13.91 -0.71 -7.18
N PHE A 106 -14.39 -0.73 -5.95
CA PHE A 106 -13.98 -1.69 -4.94
C PHE A 106 -15.23 -2.19 -4.21
N ARG A 107 -15.42 -3.49 -4.17
CA ARG A 107 -16.55 -4.13 -3.48
C ARG A 107 -16.04 -5.21 -2.54
N LYS A 108 -16.46 -5.12 -1.27
CA LYS A 108 -16.27 -6.19 -0.29
C LYS A 108 -17.54 -7.04 -0.22
N SER A 109 -17.38 -8.35 -0.25
CA SER A 109 -18.44 -9.33 -0.01
C SER A 109 -17.88 -10.53 0.75
N GLY A 110 -18.28 -10.70 2.00
CA GLY A 110 -17.70 -11.71 2.90
C GLY A 110 -16.18 -11.52 3.07
N ASN A 111 -15.41 -12.56 2.75
CA ASN A 111 -13.95 -12.56 2.82
C ASN A 111 -13.26 -12.16 1.50
N SER A 112 -14.00 -11.62 0.55
CA SER A 112 -13.46 -11.30 -0.78
C SER A 112 -13.65 -9.84 -1.12
N TYR A 113 -12.70 -9.33 -1.92
CA TYR A 113 -12.70 -7.98 -2.45
C TYR A 113 -12.63 -8.05 -3.97
N THR A 114 -13.61 -7.50 -4.67
CA THR A 114 -13.60 -7.39 -6.12
C THR A 114 -13.29 -5.95 -6.50
N ILE A 115 -12.27 -5.76 -7.33
CA ILE A 115 -11.80 -4.46 -7.79
C ILE A 115 -11.99 -4.37 -9.29
N GLY A 116 -12.89 -3.49 -9.72
CA GLY A 116 -13.04 -3.11 -11.12
C GLY A 116 -12.09 -1.96 -11.45
N ILE A 117 -11.37 -2.11 -12.55
CA ILE A 117 -10.34 -1.18 -13.02
C ILE A 117 -10.76 -0.65 -14.38
N ASP A 118 -10.97 0.65 -14.43
CA ASP A 118 -11.23 1.39 -15.66
C ASP A 118 -10.54 2.75 -15.55
N THR A 119 -9.43 2.90 -16.27
CA THR A 119 -8.62 4.13 -16.26
C THR A 119 -8.67 4.85 -17.59
N ASP A 120 -9.77 4.70 -18.30
CA ASP A 120 -9.97 5.35 -19.59
C ASP A 120 -10.24 6.85 -19.41
N TYR A 121 -9.31 7.66 -19.89
CA TYR A 121 -9.38 9.12 -19.86
C TYR A 121 -9.15 9.69 -21.25
N PRO A 122 -9.88 10.74 -21.63
CA PRO A 122 -9.80 11.31 -22.97
C PRO A 122 -8.41 11.72 -23.46
N ASP A 123 -7.51 12.03 -22.52
CA ASP A 123 -6.15 12.50 -22.80
C ASP A 123 -5.07 11.46 -22.47
N SER A 124 -5.43 10.25 -22.05
CA SER A 124 -4.44 9.23 -21.71
C SER A 124 -4.02 8.43 -22.94
N VAL A 125 -2.70 8.27 -23.09
CA VAL A 125 -2.13 7.41 -24.15
C VAL A 125 -2.33 5.94 -23.80
N ASN A 126 -2.29 5.62 -22.51
CA ASN A 126 -2.44 4.26 -22.00
C ASN A 126 -3.64 4.20 -21.06
N SER A 127 -4.34 3.08 -21.05
CA SER A 127 -5.39 2.77 -20.09
C SER A 127 -5.25 1.34 -19.58
N ILE A 128 -5.67 1.11 -18.33
CA ILE A 128 -5.70 -0.20 -17.70
C ILE A 128 -7.16 -0.54 -17.46
N HIS A 129 -7.58 -1.73 -17.90
CA HIS A 129 -8.91 -2.24 -17.67
C HIS A 129 -8.86 -3.64 -17.09
N GLY A 130 -9.88 -4.02 -16.35
CA GLY A 130 -10.02 -5.37 -15.84
C GLY A 130 -10.77 -5.47 -14.54
N GLU A 131 -10.75 -6.68 -14.01
CA GLU A 131 -11.32 -6.98 -12.71
C GLU A 131 -10.41 -7.98 -12.00
N LEU A 132 -10.11 -7.70 -10.74
CA LEU A 132 -9.36 -8.58 -9.86
C LEU A 132 -10.18 -8.90 -8.62
N THR A 133 -10.19 -10.17 -8.22
CA THR A 133 -10.78 -10.61 -6.96
C THR A 133 -9.69 -11.08 -6.02
N PHE A 134 -9.66 -10.47 -4.85
CA PHE A 134 -8.78 -10.81 -3.73
C PHE A 134 -9.57 -11.66 -2.75
N HIS A 135 -9.19 -12.91 -2.58
CA HIS A 135 -9.76 -13.83 -1.60
C HIS A 135 -8.85 -13.87 -0.39
N ASN A 136 -9.29 -13.30 0.73
CA ASN A 136 -8.54 -13.42 1.97
C ASN A 136 -8.48 -14.87 2.40
N THR A 137 -7.28 -15.41 2.58
CA THR A 137 -7.04 -16.78 2.99
C THR A 137 -7.01 -16.95 4.51
N ASP A 138 -6.93 -15.86 5.25
CA ASP A 138 -7.00 -15.88 6.71
C ASP A 138 -8.46 -15.94 7.17
N GLU A 139 -8.90 -17.13 7.60
CA GLU A 139 -10.24 -17.33 8.16
C GLU A 139 -10.33 -16.99 9.66
N GLN A 140 -9.20 -16.72 10.31
CA GLN A 140 -9.19 -16.48 11.75
C GLN A 140 -9.44 -15.01 12.07
N LYS A 141 -10.42 -14.77 12.94
CA LYS A 141 -10.71 -13.44 13.47
C LYS A 141 -9.70 -13.09 14.58
N HIS A 142 -8.48 -12.72 14.17
CA HIS A 142 -7.53 -12.13 15.10
C HIS A 142 -7.77 -10.64 15.20
N THR A 143 -8.06 -10.16 16.39
CA THR A 143 -8.10 -8.74 16.69
C THR A 143 -6.88 -8.38 17.52
N TYR A 144 -6.02 -7.57 16.97
CA TYR A 144 -4.91 -6.95 17.68
C TYR A 144 -5.09 -5.44 17.58
N GLU A 145 -4.92 -4.75 18.69
CA GLU A 145 -4.96 -3.28 18.72
C GLU A 145 -3.85 -2.79 19.66
N ASP A 146 -3.01 -1.89 19.18
CA ASP A 146 -1.91 -1.29 19.95
C ASP A 146 -1.65 0.15 19.51
N GLY A 147 -1.09 0.92 20.43
CA GLY A 147 -0.70 2.30 20.19
C GLY A 147 -1.86 3.29 20.25
N LYS A 148 -1.48 4.56 20.19
CA LYS A 148 -2.40 5.71 20.11
C LYS A 148 -1.71 6.78 19.26
N GLY A 149 -2.39 7.27 18.24
CA GLY A 149 -1.84 8.30 17.36
C GLY A 149 -2.90 8.79 16.39
N ASN A 150 -2.58 9.86 15.67
CA ASN A 150 -3.47 10.41 14.66
C ASN A 150 -3.54 9.56 13.41
N HIS A 151 -2.52 8.73 13.16
CA HIS A 151 -2.48 7.81 12.04
C HIS A 151 -2.73 6.39 12.52
N CYS A 152 -3.71 5.72 11.89
CA CYS A 152 -4.09 4.34 12.15
C CYS A 152 -3.79 3.48 10.93
N TRP A 153 -3.00 2.43 11.11
CA TRP A 153 -2.79 1.38 10.13
C TRP A 153 -3.64 0.17 10.49
N ARG A 154 -4.48 -0.26 9.59
CA ARG A 154 -5.37 -1.41 9.73
C ARG A 154 -4.93 -2.50 8.77
N LEU A 155 -4.29 -3.54 9.27
CA LEU A 155 -3.91 -4.73 8.54
C LEU A 155 -5.14 -5.63 8.37
N ILE A 156 -5.71 -5.65 7.18
CA ILE A 156 -7.03 -6.23 6.90
C ILE A 156 -6.92 -7.66 6.34
N ALA A 157 -6.27 -7.81 5.21
CA ALA A 157 -6.12 -9.07 4.50
C ALA A 157 -4.66 -9.20 4.00
N PRO A 158 -3.76 -9.59 4.92
CA PRO A 158 -2.31 -9.61 4.62
C PRO A 158 -1.90 -10.71 3.66
N GLN A 159 -2.78 -11.67 3.41
CA GLN A 159 -2.54 -12.79 2.52
C GLN A 159 -3.81 -13.10 1.73
N CYS A 160 -3.79 -12.77 0.45
CA CYS A 160 -4.89 -13.03 -0.46
C CYS A 160 -4.43 -13.93 -1.61
N LYS A 161 -5.28 -14.86 -2.03
CA LYS A 161 -5.24 -15.40 -3.38
C LYS A 161 -5.92 -14.39 -4.30
N VAL A 162 -5.28 -14.07 -5.43
CA VAL A 162 -5.79 -13.06 -6.36
C VAL A 162 -5.97 -13.69 -7.73
N GLU A 163 -7.15 -13.50 -8.32
CA GLU A 163 -7.46 -13.94 -9.67
C GLU A 163 -8.26 -12.89 -10.43
N GLY A 164 -8.20 -12.94 -11.76
CA GLY A 164 -8.96 -12.04 -12.62
C GLY A 164 -8.33 -11.82 -13.98
N ASN A 165 -8.69 -10.71 -14.60
CA ASN A 165 -8.19 -10.35 -15.93
C ASN A 165 -7.75 -8.89 -15.93
N LEU A 166 -6.66 -8.62 -16.62
CA LEU A 166 -6.13 -7.27 -16.84
C LEU A 166 -5.86 -7.06 -18.32
N SER A 167 -6.09 -5.86 -18.80
CA SER A 167 -5.67 -5.43 -20.13
C SER A 167 -5.01 -4.07 -20.07
N LEU A 168 -4.06 -3.84 -20.95
CA LEU A 168 -3.40 -2.57 -21.22
C LEU A 168 -3.74 -2.16 -22.63
N SER A 169 -4.37 -1.01 -22.80
CA SER A 169 -4.66 -0.40 -24.09
C SER A 169 -3.73 0.80 -24.32
N GLN A 170 -3.46 1.09 -25.60
CA GLN A 170 -2.75 2.29 -26.01
C GLN A 170 -3.48 2.90 -27.21
N TYR A 171 -3.93 4.14 -27.12
CA TYR A 171 -4.74 4.82 -28.12
C TYR A 171 -5.98 3.99 -28.52
N ASP A 172 -6.72 3.46 -27.53
CA ASP A 172 -7.93 2.63 -27.71
C ASP A 172 -7.70 1.24 -28.34
N ASP A 173 -6.47 0.90 -28.70
CA ASP A 173 -6.10 -0.44 -29.15
C ASP A 173 -5.60 -1.29 -27.97
N ILE A 174 -6.16 -2.49 -27.81
CA ILE A 174 -5.69 -3.45 -26.79
C ILE A 174 -4.29 -3.93 -27.17
N HIS A 175 -3.29 -3.59 -26.33
CA HIS A 175 -1.90 -3.99 -26.54
C HIS A 175 -1.54 -5.31 -25.90
N SER A 176 -2.14 -5.58 -24.73
CA SER A 176 -1.83 -6.78 -23.96
C SER A 176 -3.02 -7.14 -23.07
N GLU A 177 -3.28 -8.43 -22.96
CA GLU A 177 -4.26 -9.02 -22.06
C GLU A 177 -3.60 -10.10 -21.22
N TRP A 178 -3.99 -10.19 -19.95
CA TRP A 178 -3.49 -11.20 -19.03
C TRP A 178 -4.63 -11.76 -18.20
N THR A 179 -4.65 -13.09 -18.07
CA THR A 179 -5.36 -13.73 -16.96
C THR A 179 -4.41 -13.69 -15.77
N PHE A 180 -4.83 -13.04 -14.71
CA PHE A 180 -4.03 -12.86 -13.49
C PHE A 180 -4.33 -14.00 -12.50
N GLU A 181 -3.30 -14.66 -12.01
CA GLU A 181 -3.38 -15.63 -10.92
C GLU A 181 -2.14 -15.46 -10.04
N GLY A 182 -2.35 -15.02 -8.78
CA GLY A 182 -1.23 -14.71 -7.91
C GLY A 182 -1.62 -14.53 -6.46
N HIS A 183 -0.76 -13.84 -5.73
CA HIS A 183 -0.96 -13.50 -4.33
C HIS A 183 -1.04 -11.99 -4.13
N GLY A 184 -1.79 -11.56 -3.14
CA GLY A 184 -2.01 -10.15 -2.87
C GLY A 184 -2.15 -9.81 -1.39
N TYR A 185 -2.37 -8.53 -1.17
CA TYR A 185 -2.40 -7.89 0.12
C TYR A 185 -3.42 -6.76 0.13
N HIS A 186 -4.02 -6.53 1.30
CA HIS A 186 -4.89 -5.38 1.53
C HIS A 186 -4.73 -4.82 2.93
N ASP A 187 -4.58 -3.50 3.01
CA ASP A 187 -4.69 -2.74 4.24
C ASP A 187 -5.51 -1.48 4.06
N CYS A 188 -5.82 -0.85 5.18
CA CYS A 188 -6.45 0.45 5.21
C CYS A 188 -5.75 1.36 6.20
N ASN A 189 -5.58 2.61 5.82
CA ASN A 189 -4.95 3.63 6.65
C ASN A 189 -5.86 4.82 6.78
N SER A 190 -5.85 5.45 7.95
CA SER A 190 -6.65 6.65 8.20
C SER A 190 -5.97 7.56 9.21
N GLY A 191 -6.35 8.81 9.19
CA GLY A 191 -5.80 9.78 10.12
C GLY A 191 -6.35 11.18 9.93
N THR A 192 -5.72 12.12 10.66
CA THR A 192 -6.00 13.53 10.60
C THR A 192 -4.70 14.29 10.37
N ASP A 193 -4.79 15.49 9.82
CA ASP A 193 -3.64 16.34 9.53
C ASP A 193 -2.65 15.80 8.50
N ALA A 194 -1.62 16.57 8.25
CA ALA A 194 -0.58 16.20 7.31
C ALA A 194 0.29 15.07 7.86
N LEU A 195 0.58 14.05 7.06
CA LEU A 195 1.44 12.92 7.43
C LEU A 195 2.78 13.34 8.04
N TYR A 196 3.35 14.46 7.57
CA TYR A 196 4.59 15.00 8.11
C TYR A 196 4.43 15.67 9.49
N ALA A 197 3.24 15.75 10.05
CA ALA A 197 3.04 16.23 11.43
C ALA A 197 3.54 15.18 12.43
N ASP A 198 3.33 13.89 12.12
CA ASP A 198 3.65 12.80 13.03
C ASP A 198 4.91 12.04 12.63
N TYR A 199 5.25 11.99 11.33
CA TYR A 199 6.33 11.16 10.79
C TYR A 199 7.28 11.94 9.89
N ASP A 200 8.58 11.62 9.97
CA ASP A 200 9.57 12.11 9.02
C ASP A 200 9.61 11.22 7.78
N ASP A 201 9.79 9.92 7.95
CA ASP A 201 9.81 8.93 6.90
C ASP A 201 9.46 7.53 7.45
N TRP A 202 9.16 6.61 6.53
CA TRP A 202 8.93 5.20 6.88
C TRP A 202 9.34 4.24 5.76
N TYR A 203 9.61 3.02 6.18
CA TYR A 203 9.67 1.83 5.34
C TYR A 203 8.48 0.95 5.64
N TRP A 204 7.79 0.51 4.62
CA TRP A 204 6.75 -0.49 4.69
C TRP A 204 7.03 -1.58 3.66
N GLY A 205 6.63 -2.81 3.93
CA GLY A 205 6.68 -3.85 2.94
C GLY A 205 5.95 -5.11 3.37
N ARG A 206 5.59 -5.87 2.37
CA ARG A 206 5.10 -7.24 2.53
C ARG A 206 5.84 -8.16 1.58
N CYS A 207 6.15 -9.37 2.00
CA CYS A 207 6.83 -10.37 1.18
C CYS A 207 6.40 -11.77 1.59
N GLN A 208 6.15 -12.64 0.61
CA GLN A 208 6.05 -14.06 0.93
C GLN A 208 7.39 -14.56 1.45
N ILE A 209 7.38 -15.44 2.45
CA ILE A 209 8.57 -16.12 2.99
C ILE A 209 8.52 -17.61 2.73
N ASP A 210 7.33 -18.15 2.47
CA ASP A 210 7.06 -19.45 1.87
C ASP A 210 5.66 -19.45 1.21
N ASN A 211 5.15 -20.63 0.80
CA ASN A 211 3.84 -20.71 0.12
C ASN A 211 2.66 -20.28 1.00
N ASP A 212 2.80 -20.41 2.31
CA ASP A 212 1.70 -20.23 3.28
C ASP A 212 1.92 -19.04 4.22
N GLN A 213 3.10 -18.39 4.17
CA GLN A 213 3.46 -17.32 5.08
C GLN A 213 3.90 -16.05 4.37
N THR A 214 3.41 -14.92 4.88
CA THR A 214 3.77 -13.57 4.43
C THR A 214 4.27 -12.76 5.61
N ILE A 215 5.45 -12.13 5.47
CA ILE A 215 5.91 -11.09 6.38
C ILE A 215 5.34 -9.75 5.97
N ILE A 216 4.86 -8.99 6.96
CA ILE A 216 4.46 -7.59 6.80
C ILE A 216 5.20 -6.77 7.85
N TYR A 217 5.80 -5.66 7.44
CA TYR A 217 6.53 -4.80 8.37
C TYR A 217 6.30 -3.32 8.12
N TYR A 218 6.41 -2.57 9.20
CA TYR A 218 6.47 -1.12 9.22
C TYR A 218 7.67 -0.69 10.07
N HIS A 219 8.46 0.24 9.57
CA HIS A 219 9.61 0.80 10.28
C HIS A 219 9.68 2.30 10.11
N TYR A 220 9.69 3.00 11.23
CA TYR A 220 9.89 4.44 11.33
C TYR A 220 11.28 4.67 11.94
N PRO A 221 12.29 5.05 11.14
CA PRO A 221 13.66 5.24 11.63
C PRO A 221 13.78 6.35 12.68
N MET A 222 12.89 7.35 12.59
CA MET A 222 12.85 8.45 13.54
C MET A 222 11.42 9.04 13.59
N SER A 223 10.82 9.05 14.76
CA SER A 223 9.58 9.79 15.03
C SER A 223 9.89 11.19 15.56
N HIS A 224 8.88 12.06 15.63
CA HIS A 224 9.04 13.37 16.28
C HIS A 224 9.45 13.30 17.76
N GLU A 225 9.21 12.16 18.40
CA GLU A 225 9.62 11.86 19.77
C GLU A 225 11.04 11.31 19.85
N ASN A 226 11.79 11.27 18.73
CA ASN A 226 13.12 10.67 18.58
C ASN A 226 13.18 9.18 18.94
N GLU A 227 12.07 8.48 18.81
CA GLU A 227 12.01 7.04 19.03
C GLU A 227 11.86 6.31 17.68
N GLU A 228 12.65 5.27 17.53
CA GLU A 228 12.51 4.30 16.43
C GLU A 228 11.33 3.39 16.72
N LEU A 229 10.51 3.14 15.71
CA LEU A 229 9.42 2.17 15.81
C LEU A 229 9.55 1.10 14.74
N SER A 230 9.64 -0.16 15.17
CA SER A 230 9.65 -1.34 14.31
C SER A 230 8.49 -2.25 14.66
N ILE A 231 7.64 -2.56 13.67
CA ILE A 231 6.50 -3.44 13.83
C ILE A 231 6.56 -4.49 12.72
N GLY A 232 6.34 -5.75 13.06
CA GLY A 232 6.28 -6.83 12.09
C GLY A 232 5.20 -7.85 12.46
N PHE A 233 4.63 -8.47 11.43
CA PHE A 233 3.67 -9.56 11.54
C PHE A 233 4.04 -10.67 10.56
N ILE A 234 3.76 -11.91 10.95
CA ILE A 234 3.69 -13.04 10.04
C ILE A 234 2.21 -13.39 9.89
N ALA A 235 1.73 -13.33 8.66
CA ALA A 235 0.43 -13.87 8.29
C ALA A 235 0.65 -15.30 7.78
N ASP A 236 -0.09 -16.25 8.35
CA ASP A 236 -0.02 -17.67 8.04
C ASP A 236 -1.43 -18.16 7.70
N SER A 237 -1.60 -18.86 6.57
CA SER A 237 -2.92 -19.33 6.11
C SER A 237 -3.58 -20.31 7.06
N VAL A 238 -2.82 -20.99 7.93
CA VAL A 238 -3.31 -22.00 8.89
C VAL A 238 -3.40 -21.43 10.30
N HIS A 239 -2.42 -20.62 10.71
CA HIS A 239 -2.28 -20.15 12.10
C HIS A 239 -2.71 -18.70 12.30
N GLY A 240 -3.10 -18.00 11.23
CA GLY A 240 -3.52 -16.61 11.26
C GLY A 240 -2.36 -15.61 11.39
N ILE A 241 -2.69 -14.42 11.89
CA ILE A 241 -1.72 -13.32 11.98
C ILE A 241 -1.07 -13.31 13.35
N LYS A 242 0.28 -13.34 13.39
CA LYS A 242 1.08 -13.27 14.61
C LYS A 242 1.99 -12.06 14.57
N LYS A 243 2.03 -11.30 15.66
CA LYS A 243 2.99 -10.20 15.84
C LYS A 243 4.38 -10.77 16.10
N ILE A 244 5.39 -10.19 15.49
CA ILE A 244 6.79 -10.46 15.80
C ILE A 244 7.12 -9.77 17.13
N GLU A 245 7.42 -10.56 18.15
CA GLU A 245 7.81 -10.05 19.45
C GLU A 245 9.25 -9.52 19.38
N GLN A 246 9.53 -8.44 20.12
CA GLN A 246 10.83 -7.77 20.13
C GLN A 246 11.36 -7.45 18.72
N CYS A 247 10.44 -7.11 17.82
CA CYS A 247 10.78 -6.80 16.43
C CYS A 247 11.82 -5.68 16.34
N ARG A 248 12.92 -5.97 15.65
CA ARG A 248 13.99 -5.01 15.34
C ARG A 248 14.24 -5.01 13.86
N ILE A 249 14.27 -3.83 13.26
CA ILE A 249 14.53 -3.65 11.84
C ILE A 249 15.82 -2.86 11.67
N GLN A 250 16.78 -3.44 10.98
CA GLN A 250 18.07 -2.82 10.68
C GLN A 250 18.14 -2.46 9.20
N LEU A 251 18.48 -1.21 8.93
CA LEU A 251 18.63 -0.67 7.59
C LEU A 251 20.09 -0.73 7.16
N GLU A 252 20.37 -1.44 6.08
CA GLU A 252 21.72 -1.63 5.55
C GLU A 252 21.84 -1.14 4.11
N ASN A 253 23.10 -0.97 3.67
CA ASN A 253 23.43 -0.53 2.32
C ASN A 253 22.69 0.75 1.91
N VAL A 254 22.66 1.75 2.79
CA VAL A 254 22.02 3.04 2.57
C VAL A 254 22.72 3.81 1.45
N LYS A 255 22.01 4.11 0.38
CA LYS A 255 22.52 4.83 -0.80
C LYS A 255 21.77 6.13 -1.02
N LEU A 256 22.49 7.12 -1.58
CA LEU A 256 21.87 8.35 -2.05
C LEU A 256 21.22 8.11 -3.43
N THR A 257 19.92 8.42 -3.53
CA THR A 257 19.16 8.31 -4.78
C THR A 257 19.30 9.55 -5.67
N SER A 258 18.83 9.46 -6.91
CA SER A 258 18.77 10.61 -7.84
C SER A 258 17.89 11.76 -7.32
N SER A 259 16.90 11.45 -6.48
CA SER A 259 16.05 12.45 -5.80
C SER A 259 16.64 12.95 -4.48
N LEU A 260 17.93 12.68 -4.23
CA LEU A 260 18.66 13.10 -3.02
C LEU A 260 18.04 12.57 -1.71
N MET A 261 17.49 11.38 -1.73
CA MET A 261 17.06 10.65 -0.54
C MET A 261 18.04 9.54 -0.19
N ARG A 262 18.25 9.29 1.08
CA ARG A 262 19.07 8.18 1.57
C ARG A 262 18.17 7.00 1.87
N ILE A 263 18.25 5.95 1.07
CA ILE A 263 17.37 4.79 1.16
C ILE A 263 18.21 3.53 1.34
N ALA A 264 17.81 2.68 2.29
CA ALA A 264 18.39 1.36 2.48
C ALA A 264 17.99 0.44 1.32
N SER A 265 18.93 -0.35 0.81
CA SER A 265 18.62 -1.39 -0.19
C SER A 265 18.53 -2.78 0.42
N LEU A 266 18.78 -2.91 1.70
CA LEU A 266 18.71 -4.14 2.46
C LEU A 266 18.10 -3.85 3.83
N ILE A 267 17.15 -4.70 4.23
CA ILE A 267 16.43 -4.62 5.50
C ILE A 267 16.55 -5.96 6.20
N ASN A 268 17.08 -5.97 7.42
CA ASN A 268 17.11 -7.15 8.27
C ASN A 268 16.05 -7.02 9.36
N ILE A 269 15.16 -8.00 9.44
CA ILE A 269 14.09 -8.09 10.44
C ILE A 269 14.41 -9.23 11.39
N GLN A 270 14.49 -8.91 12.67
CA GLN A 270 14.79 -9.85 13.74
C GLN A 270 13.73 -9.76 14.84
N GLY A 271 13.44 -10.87 15.49
CA GLY A 271 12.51 -10.97 16.60
C GLY A 271 12.23 -12.40 16.99
N THR A 272 11.11 -12.62 17.64
CA THR A 272 10.67 -13.98 18.00
C THR A 272 9.20 -14.19 17.65
N ILE A 273 8.84 -15.41 17.28
CA ILE A 273 7.46 -15.86 17.11
C ILE A 273 7.30 -17.18 17.87
N ASP A 274 6.33 -17.24 18.76
CA ASP A 274 6.08 -18.40 19.62
C ASP A 274 7.32 -18.88 20.40
N GLY A 275 8.25 -17.94 20.69
CA GLY A 275 9.50 -18.22 21.39
C GLY A 275 10.66 -18.70 20.50
N GLU A 276 10.43 -18.85 19.20
CA GLU A 276 11.46 -19.19 18.22
C GLU A 276 12.05 -17.94 17.59
N GLU A 277 13.38 -17.94 17.38
CA GLU A 277 14.09 -16.83 16.74
C GLU A 277 13.73 -16.72 15.26
N LEU A 278 13.40 -15.51 14.85
CA LEU A 278 13.14 -15.13 13.47
C LEU A 278 14.23 -14.19 12.97
N ASN A 279 14.77 -14.49 11.78
CA ASN A 279 15.68 -13.60 11.09
C ASN A 279 15.36 -13.63 9.58
N ILE A 280 14.88 -12.50 9.05
CA ILE A 280 14.49 -12.35 7.65
C ILE A 280 15.31 -11.21 7.05
N ARG A 281 15.89 -11.47 5.89
CA ARG A 281 16.61 -10.50 5.10
C ARG A 281 15.80 -10.15 3.86
N ILE A 282 15.54 -8.87 3.67
CA ILE A 282 14.77 -8.35 2.54
C ILE A 282 15.65 -7.45 1.70
N SER A 283 15.76 -7.74 0.40
CA SER A 283 16.49 -6.94 -0.57
C SER A 283 15.55 -6.19 -1.49
N HIS A 284 15.87 -4.92 -1.78
CA HIS A 284 15.19 -4.11 -2.79
C HIS A 284 15.75 -4.47 -4.17
N ALA A 285 15.12 -5.47 -4.84
CA ALA A 285 15.61 -6.01 -6.10
C ALA A 285 15.46 -5.01 -7.26
N HIS A 286 14.26 -4.41 -7.41
CA HIS A 286 13.96 -3.47 -8.49
C HIS A 286 13.16 -2.28 -7.99
N ALA A 287 13.59 -1.06 -8.34
CA ALA A 287 12.77 0.13 -8.14
C ALA A 287 11.66 0.17 -9.20
N LEU A 288 10.41 0.00 -8.77
CA LEU A 288 9.21 0.05 -9.61
C LEU A 288 8.76 1.50 -9.85
N GLU A 289 8.85 2.33 -8.81
CA GLU A 289 8.56 3.75 -8.86
C GLU A 289 9.61 4.53 -8.07
N PHE A 290 9.86 5.74 -8.54
CA PHE A 290 10.77 6.68 -7.88
C PHE A 290 10.27 8.10 -8.06
N GLY A 291 10.26 8.85 -6.98
CA GLY A 291 9.78 10.22 -6.95
C GLY A 291 10.56 11.08 -5.95
N PRO A 292 10.19 12.34 -5.81
CA PRO A 292 10.89 13.26 -4.91
C PRO A 292 10.66 13.01 -3.43
N PHE A 293 9.71 12.14 -3.08
CA PHE A 293 9.35 11.81 -1.69
C PHE A 293 8.99 10.33 -1.47
N TYR A 294 8.91 9.54 -2.55
CA TYR A 294 8.37 8.19 -2.55
C TYR A 294 9.15 7.27 -3.46
N TYR A 295 9.37 6.02 -3.01
CA TYR A 295 9.90 4.92 -3.79
C TYR A 295 9.10 3.65 -3.53
N ARG A 296 8.82 2.88 -4.58
CA ARG A 296 8.27 1.53 -4.49
C ARG A 296 9.24 0.54 -5.09
N TYR A 297 9.35 -0.62 -4.46
CA TYR A 297 10.29 -1.67 -4.86
C TYR A 297 9.57 -3.01 -5.02
N LEU A 298 9.99 -3.76 -6.03
CA LEU A 298 9.88 -5.21 -5.97
C LEU A 298 10.99 -5.70 -5.04
N ILE A 299 10.65 -6.53 -4.08
CA ILE A 299 11.58 -7.03 -3.06
C ILE A 299 11.67 -8.55 -3.13
N GLU A 300 12.78 -9.06 -2.62
CA GLU A 300 13.05 -10.48 -2.44
C GLU A 300 13.40 -10.75 -0.99
N SER A 301 12.87 -11.86 -0.44
CA SER A 301 13.16 -12.29 0.92
C SER A 301 14.08 -13.50 0.93
N GLU A 302 15.04 -13.50 1.87
CA GLU A 302 15.86 -14.65 2.22
C GLU A 302 15.63 -14.95 3.70
N THR A 303 15.34 -16.20 4.02
CA THR A 303 15.25 -16.67 5.41
C THR A 303 16.22 -17.80 5.64
N ASN A 304 16.63 -18.03 6.91
CA ASN A 304 17.47 -19.16 7.27
C ASN A 304 16.81 -20.53 7.02
N GLN A 305 15.49 -20.55 6.94
CA GLN A 305 14.68 -21.78 6.80
C GLN A 305 14.26 -22.03 5.35
N TYR A 306 14.12 -20.97 4.54
CA TYR A 306 13.60 -21.05 3.17
C TYR A 306 14.51 -20.25 2.22
N PRO A 307 15.42 -20.93 1.48
CA PRO A 307 16.39 -20.25 0.62
C PRO A 307 15.84 -19.85 -0.75
N HIS A 308 14.53 -19.87 -0.94
CA HIS A 308 13.91 -19.47 -2.20
C HIS A 308 13.66 -17.95 -2.22
N ASN A 309 13.96 -17.32 -3.34
CA ASN A 309 13.66 -15.91 -3.58
C ASN A 309 12.15 -15.76 -3.74
N ASN A 310 11.48 -15.40 -2.68
CA ASN A 310 10.08 -15.04 -2.72
C ASN A 310 9.94 -13.54 -2.94
N HIS A 311 8.91 -13.14 -3.69
CA HIS A 311 8.74 -11.75 -4.09
C HIS A 311 7.70 -11.02 -3.21
N GLY A 312 7.88 -9.72 -3.13
CA GLY A 312 6.98 -8.83 -2.41
C GLY A 312 7.06 -7.40 -2.93
N ILE A 313 6.31 -6.53 -2.29
CA ILE A 313 6.31 -5.09 -2.55
C ILE A 313 6.72 -4.36 -1.29
N ALA A 314 7.59 -3.36 -1.44
CA ALA A 314 7.97 -2.46 -0.37
C ALA A 314 7.95 -1.02 -0.82
N GLU A 315 7.81 -0.14 0.14
CA GLU A 315 7.76 1.30 -0.05
C GLU A 315 8.69 2.02 0.92
N TYR A 316 9.32 3.07 0.42
CA TYR A 316 9.93 4.10 1.23
C TYR A 316 9.21 5.41 0.98
N PHE A 317 8.73 6.02 2.03
CA PHE A 317 8.01 7.28 1.98
C PHE A 317 8.69 8.31 2.88
N ASN A 318 8.98 9.49 2.35
CA ASN A 318 9.52 10.60 3.12
C ASN A 318 8.49 11.73 3.23
N ALA A 319 7.68 11.66 4.30
CA ALA A 319 6.60 12.61 4.56
C ALA A 319 7.12 14.04 4.73
N LYS A 320 8.27 14.22 5.37
CA LYS A 320 8.88 15.53 5.63
C LYS A 320 9.12 16.34 4.35
N ARG A 321 9.38 15.67 3.23
CA ARG A 321 9.58 16.32 1.94
C ARG A 321 8.32 16.99 1.39
N LEU A 322 7.14 16.56 1.81
CA LEU A 322 5.88 17.22 1.47
C LEU A 322 5.74 18.63 2.07
N LYS A 323 6.59 19.02 3.02
CA LYS A 323 6.71 20.41 3.47
C LYS A 323 7.28 21.35 2.40
N SER A 324 8.06 20.80 1.46
CA SER A 324 8.73 21.57 0.40
C SER A 324 7.76 21.97 -0.71
N ARG A 325 7.67 23.27 -0.99
CA ARG A 325 6.88 23.78 -2.13
C ARG A 325 7.37 23.23 -3.47
N LEU A 326 8.69 23.06 -3.63
CA LEU A 326 9.27 22.48 -4.86
C LEU A 326 8.77 21.04 -5.06
N VAL A 327 8.81 20.22 -4.02
CA VAL A 327 8.31 18.84 -4.09
C VAL A 327 6.81 18.82 -4.42
N ARG A 328 6.00 19.65 -3.78
CA ARG A 328 4.57 19.77 -4.10
C ARG A 328 4.32 20.18 -5.56
N THR A 329 5.11 21.10 -6.09
CA THR A 329 5.01 21.49 -7.52
C THR A 329 5.35 20.32 -8.44
N MET A 330 6.39 19.55 -8.13
CA MET A 330 6.75 18.34 -8.91
C MET A 330 5.65 17.28 -8.88
N ILE A 331 4.93 17.14 -7.77
CA ILE A 331 3.82 16.20 -7.64
C ILE A 331 2.58 16.66 -8.44
N LYS A 332 2.31 17.96 -8.50
CA LYS A 332 1.16 18.51 -9.24
C LYS A 332 1.18 18.17 -10.73
N THR A 333 2.37 18.04 -11.32
CA THR A 333 2.52 17.82 -12.77
C THR A 333 1.91 16.49 -13.25
N PRO A 334 2.13 15.34 -12.58
CA PRO A 334 1.55 14.07 -12.98
C PRO A 334 0.16 13.79 -12.38
N MET A 335 -0.37 14.67 -11.53
CA MET A 335 -1.70 14.49 -10.95
C MET A 335 -2.76 15.16 -11.83
N HIS A 336 -3.64 14.35 -12.38
CA HIS A 336 -4.79 14.86 -13.09
C HIS A 336 -5.93 15.17 -12.11
N ARG A 337 -6.54 16.33 -12.24
CA ARG A 337 -7.78 16.70 -11.55
C ARG A 337 -8.87 16.80 -12.61
N VAL A 338 -9.80 15.87 -12.55
CA VAL A 338 -10.95 15.81 -13.46
C VAL A 338 -12.22 16.16 -12.68
#